data_7655b96e1fb71d6e53f96e724795bfd0
#
_entry.id   7655b96e1fb71d6e53f96e724795bfd0
#
_cell.length_a   1.000
_cell.length_b   1.000
_cell.length_c   1.000
_cell.angle_alpha   90.00
_cell.angle_beta   90.00
_cell.angle_gamma   90.00
#
_symmetry.space_group_name_H-M   'P 1'
#
loop_
_entity.id
_entity.type
_entity.pdbx_description
1 polymer ?
#
loop_
_entity_poly.entity_id
_entity_poly.type
_entity_poly.pdbx_seq_one_letter_code
_entity_poly.pdbx_strand_id
1 'polypeptide(L)'
;MSPPKAAPSPAAVPASQDSGSLRLVRLALPILVLAAGIAMWELVVRVNDIPPYVLPAPSAIFATLVRDWGVLSQSLLTTLLTTFEGFVAAAIGGIALALLFNLSRWLEYSLFPYAVVLQVTPVIAIAPLLLIYLSQSTAVVVCAFIVAFFPVLSNTTLGLDSVDRNLAGLFRLYGASRLQTLCFLKLPAALPFMLGGLRIAGGLSLIGAVVAEIAAGSAGAGSGLAYRIAESGYRLNIPRMFAALLLLSAAGIVIYGLLALTSHLLLRRWHESAIGKES
;
A
#
# COMPACT_ATOMS: atom_id res chain seq x y z
N MET A 1 -21.01 -39.07 -58.63
CA MET A 1 -20.72 -38.03 -57.67
C MET A 1 -20.99 -38.56 -56.27
N SER A 2 -19.94 -39.00 -55.58
CA SER A 2 -20.04 -39.49 -54.19
C SER A 2 -20.01 -38.38 -53.22
N PRO A 3 -20.79 -38.37 -52.09
CA PRO A 3 -20.80 -37.33 -51.13
C PRO A 3 -19.48 -37.30 -50.31
N PRO A 4 -19.03 -36.12 -49.87
CA PRO A 4 -17.78 -36.00 -49.11
C PRO A 4 -17.91 -36.60 -47.71
N LYS A 5 -16.87 -37.38 -47.33
CA LYS A 5 -16.69 -37.95 -45.99
C LYS A 5 -16.67 -36.86 -44.93
N ALA A 6 -17.56 -36.99 -43.95
CA ALA A 6 -17.57 -36.12 -42.77
C ALA A 6 -16.24 -36.22 -42.01
N ALA A 7 -15.68 -35.07 -41.66
CA ALA A 7 -14.48 -34.95 -40.84
C ALA A 7 -14.76 -35.45 -39.40
N PRO A 8 -13.80 -36.13 -38.76
CA PRO A 8 -13.98 -36.62 -37.38
C PRO A 8 -14.14 -35.45 -36.41
N SER A 9 -15.16 -35.56 -35.56
CA SER A 9 -15.41 -34.64 -34.43
C SER A 9 -14.18 -34.55 -33.53
N PRO A 10 -13.75 -33.34 -33.10
CA PRO A 10 -12.64 -33.21 -32.14
C PRO A 10 -13.02 -33.92 -30.86
N ALA A 11 -12.14 -34.83 -30.41
CA ALA A 11 -12.28 -35.56 -29.17
C ALA A 11 -12.37 -34.53 -28.00
N ALA A 12 -13.42 -34.67 -27.18
CA ALA A 12 -13.60 -33.89 -25.97
C ALA A 12 -12.39 -34.12 -25.05
N VAL A 13 -11.63 -33.04 -24.82
CA VAL A 13 -10.57 -33.03 -23.82
C VAL A 13 -11.25 -33.20 -22.45
N PRO A 14 -10.86 -34.22 -21.66
CA PRO A 14 -11.47 -34.41 -20.34
C PRO A 14 -11.22 -33.20 -19.49
N ALA A 15 -12.29 -32.56 -18.99
CA ALA A 15 -12.23 -31.50 -18.02
C ALA A 15 -11.49 -32.03 -16.79
N SER A 16 -10.33 -31.43 -16.48
CA SER A 16 -9.51 -31.79 -15.33
C SER A 16 -10.28 -31.54 -14.04
N GLN A 17 -10.73 -32.61 -13.38
CA GLN A 17 -11.43 -32.60 -12.08
C GLN A 17 -10.48 -32.34 -10.90
N ASP A 18 -9.56 -31.35 -10.96
CA ASP A 18 -8.55 -31.13 -9.92
C ASP A 18 -8.50 -29.70 -9.38
N SER A 19 -9.62 -28.98 -9.44
CA SER A 19 -9.63 -27.57 -8.99
C SER A 19 -9.55 -27.37 -7.46
N GLY A 20 -9.93 -28.35 -6.66
CA GLY A 20 -9.95 -28.28 -5.19
C GLY A 20 -8.57 -28.56 -4.55
N SER A 21 -7.91 -29.63 -4.99
CA SER A 21 -6.59 -30.02 -4.49
C SER A 21 -5.50 -29.00 -4.87
N LEU A 22 -5.54 -28.48 -6.08
CA LEU A 22 -4.62 -27.44 -6.53
C LEU A 22 -4.81 -26.11 -5.79
N ARG A 23 -6.03 -25.75 -5.40
CA ARG A 23 -6.27 -24.55 -4.57
C ARG A 23 -5.73 -24.72 -3.16
N LEU A 24 -5.91 -25.88 -2.54
CA LEU A 24 -5.34 -26.20 -1.23
C LEU A 24 -3.81 -26.18 -1.26
N VAL A 25 -3.19 -26.79 -2.26
CA VAL A 25 -1.72 -26.78 -2.43
C VAL A 25 -1.20 -25.36 -2.64
N ARG A 26 -1.84 -24.54 -3.45
CA ARG A 26 -1.44 -23.14 -3.68
C ARG A 26 -1.51 -22.28 -2.43
N LEU A 27 -2.43 -22.57 -1.50
CA LEU A 27 -2.55 -21.85 -0.23
C LEU A 27 -1.64 -22.43 0.85
N ALA A 28 -1.47 -23.76 0.88
CA ALA A 28 -0.66 -24.42 1.89
C ALA A 28 0.85 -24.24 1.66
N LEU A 29 1.30 -24.23 0.40
CA LEU A 29 2.71 -24.20 0.05
C LEU A 29 3.44 -22.94 0.59
N PRO A 30 2.92 -21.70 0.43
CA PRO A 30 3.56 -20.51 1.02
C PRO A 30 3.64 -20.58 2.55
N ILE A 31 2.61 -21.11 3.20
CA ILE A 31 2.58 -21.24 4.67
C ILE A 31 3.62 -22.26 5.14
N LEU A 32 3.72 -23.41 4.44
CA LEU A 32 4.73 -24.44 4.75
C LEU A 32 6.15 -23.93 4.54
N VAL A 33 6.41 -23.19 3.46
CA VAL A 33 7.73 -22.59 3.21
C VAL A 33 8.08 -21.57 4.29
N LEU A 34 7.12 -20.72 4.69
CA LEU A 34 7.33 -19.76 5.77
C LEU A 34 7.60 -20.47 7.09
N ALA A 35 6.79 -21.47 7.45
CA ALA A 35 6.95 -22.24 8.67
C ALA A 35 8.30 -22.99 8.70
N ALA A 36 8.70 -23.60 7.58
CA ALA A 36 10.00 -24.24 7.44
C ALA A 36 11.16 -23.25 7.59
N GLY A 37 11.04 -22.05 7.01
CA GLY A 37 12.02 -20.98 7.17
C GLY A 37 12.17 -20.50 8.61
N ILE A 38 11.05 -20.32 9.33
CA ILE A 38 11.06 -19.94 10.76
C ILE A 38 11.65 -21.07 11.61
N ALA A 39 11.30 -22.33 11.34
CA ALA A 39 11.85 -23.49 12.06
C ALA A 39 13.35 -23.63 11.80
N MET A 40 13.79 -23.44 10.56
CA MET A 40 15.21 -23.44 10.20
C MET A 40 15.96 -22.34 10.93
N TRP A 41 15.43 -21.12 10.97
CA TRP A 41 16.03 -20.00 11.70
C TRP A 41 16.16 -20.32 13.20
N GLU A 42 15.10 -20.80 13.83
CA GLU A 42 15.13 -21.23 15.24
C GLU A 42 16.20 -22.28 15.48
N LEU A 43 16.27 -23.30 14.60
CA LEU A 43 17.24 -24.39 14.69
C LEU A 43 18.68 -23.88 14.57
N VAL A 44 18.96 -23.03 13.58
CA VAL A 44 20.30 -22.47 13.36
C VAL A 44 20.78 -21.66 14.56
N VAL A 45 19.89 -20.83 15.13
CA VAL A 45 20.24 -20.01 16.31
C VAL A 45 20.53 -20.88 17.52
N ARG A 46 19.73 -21.93 17.77
CA ARG A 46 19.92 -22.82 18.94
C ARG A 46 21.10 -23.74 18.81
N VAL A 47 21.31 -24.34 17.62
CA VAL A 47 22.43 -25.31 17.42
C VAL A 47 23.79 -24.62 17.50
N ASN A 48 23.87 -23.36 17.05
CA ASN A 48 25.13 -22.59 17.06
C ASN A 48 25.28 -21.70 18.30
N ASP A 49 24.39 -21.79 19.29
CA ASP A 49 24.38 -20.98 20.52
C ASP A 49 24.56 -19.48 20.24
N ILE A 50 23.87 -18.97 19.18
CA ILE A 50 24.03 -17.58 18.75
C ILE A 50 23.43 -16.64 19.81
N PRO A 51 24.20 -15.67 20.33
CA PRO A 51 23.71 -14.75 21.34
C PRO A 51 22.52 -13.90 20.85
N PRO A 52 21.49 -13.64 21.68
CA PRO A 52 20.30 -12.89 21.28
C PRO A 52 20.56 -11.45 20.79
N TYR A 53 21.68 -10.85 21.20
CA TYR A 53 22.10 -9.53 20.73
C TYR A 53 22.76 -9.55 19.34
N VAL A 54 23.09 -10.73 18.79
CA VAL A 54 23.58 -10.91 17.41
C VAL A 54 22.40 -11.29 16.51
N LEU A 55 21.73 -12.40 16.83
CA LEU A 55 20.55 -12.86 16.11
C LEU A 55 19.60 -13.57 17.09
N PRO A 56 18.44 -12.96 17.41
CA PRO A 56 17.49 -13.58 18.31
C PRO A 56 16.76 -14.75 17.64
N ALA A 57 16.47 -15.79 18.40
CA ALA A 57 15.58 -16.86 17.96
C ALA A 57 14.14 -16.33 17.79
N PRO A 58 13.35 -16.82 16.82
CA PRO A 58 11.94 -16.48 16.66
C PRO A 58 11.13 -16.59 17.94
N SER A 59 11.38 -17.62 18.76
CA SER A 59 10.75 -17.79 20.08
C SER A 59 11.06 -16.64 21.05
N ALA A 60 12.29 -16.15 21.06
CA ALA A 60 12.72 -15.02 21.89
C ALA A 60 12.09 -13.69 21.43
N ILE A 61 11.92 -13.50 20.11
CA ILE A 61 11.22 -12.36 19.53
C ILE A 61 9.77 -12.35 20.01
N PHE A 62 9.07 -13.49 19.90
CA PHE A 62 7.68 -13.61 20.31
C PHE A 62 7.50 -13.41 21.82
N ALA A 63 8.37 -14.00 22.64
CA ALA A 63 8.38 -13.79 24.09
C ALA A 63 8.56 -12.29 24.44
N THR A 64 9.45 -11.60 23.72
CA THR A 64 9.68 -10.16 23.92
C THR A 64 8.49 -9.33 23.45
N LEU A 65 7.83 -9.71 22.34
CA LEU A 65 6.61 -9.08 21.87
C LEU A 65 5.50 -9.10 22.94
N VAL A 66 5.30 -10.24 23.58
CA VAL A 66 4.31 -10.39 24.65
C VAL A 66 4.70 -9.61 25.90
N ARG A 67 5.96 -9.71 26.33
CA ARG A 67 6.47 -9.03 27.53
C ARG A 67 6.40 -7.51 27.41
N ASP A 68 6.77 -6.96 26.25
CA ASP A 68 6.89 -5.54 26.02
C ASP A 68 5.64 -4.95 25.31
N TRP A 69 4.53 -5.72 25.27
CA TRP A 69 3.31 -5.38 24.56
C TRP A 69 2.76 -4.00 24.91
N GLY A 70 2.80 -3.61 26.20
CA GLY A 70 2.30 -2.30 26.64
C GLY A 70 2.97 -1.13 25.93
N VAL A 71 4.28 -1.17 25.77
CA VAL A 71 5.05 -0.12 25.09
C VAL A 71 4.93 -0.23 23.57
N LEU A 72 4.99 -1.45 23.04
CA LEU A 72 4.95 -1.68 21.59
C LEU A 72 3.58 -1.37 20.99
N SER A 73 2.48 -1.70 21.70
CA SER A 73 1.13 -1.40 21.23
C SER A 73 0.83 0.10 21.19
N GLN A 74 1.28 0.87 22.19
CA GLN A 74 1.17 2.32 22.18
C GLN A 74 1.94 2.94 21.01
N SER A 75 3.17 2.47 20.78
CA SER A 75 3.98 2.93 19.65
C SER A 75 3.38 2.52 18.30
N LEU A 76 2.79 1.33 18.20
CA LEU A 76 2.03 0.90 17.03
C LEU A 76 0.86 1.84 16.75
N LEU A 77 0.08 2.18 17.77
CA LEU A 77 -1.05 3.10 17.61
C LEU A 77 -0.59 4.47 17.13
N THR A 78 0.49 5.01 17.68
CA THR A 78 1.07 6.29 17.24
C THR A 78 1.45 6.23 15.76
N THR A 79 2.21 5.22 15.33
CA THR A 79 2.59 5.06 13.91
C THR A 79 1.37 4.90 13.02
N LEU A 80 0.37 4.13 13.43
CA LEU A 80 -0.86 3.95 12.64
C LEU A 80 -1.66 5.24 12.51
N LEU A 81 -1.80 6.03 13.58
CA LEU A 81 -2.52 7.31 13.54
C LEU A 81 -1.84 8.30 12.60
N THR A 82 -0.53 8.53 12.76
CA THR A 82 0.21 9.47 11.90
C THR A 82 0.25 9.01 10.45
N THR A 83 0.37 7.70 10.19
CA THR A 83 0.27 7.12 8.85
C THR A 83 -1.12 7.37 8.25
N PHE A 84 -2.18 7.13 9.02
CA PHE A 84 -3.56 7.32 8.57
C PHE A 84 -3.87 8.79 8.28
N GLU A 85 -3.46 9.71 9.15
CA GLU A 85 -3.63 11.15 8.94
C GLU A 85 -2.91 11.62 7.67
N GLY A 86 -1.65 11.23 7.48
CA GLY A 86 -0.89 11.53 6.27
C GLY A 86 -1.49 10.93 5.00
N PHE A 87 -1.96 9.69 5.08
CA PHE A 87 -2.66 9.02 3.98
C PHE A 87 -3.96 9.72 3.60
N VAL A 88 -4.79 10.08 4.57
CA VAL A 88 -6.07 10.78 4.31
C VAL A 88 -5.81 12.16 3.70
N ALA A 89 -4.86 12.90 4.23
CA ALA A 89 -4.46 14.19 3.66
C ALA A 89 -3.97 14.03 2.21
N ALA A 90 -3.16 12.99 1.92
CA ALA A 90 -2.67 12.69 0.57
C ALA A 90 -3.80 12.26 -0.37
N ALA A 91 -4.74 11.47 0.12
CA ALA A 91 -5.92 11.05 -0.65
C ALA A 91 -6.78 12.26 -1.04
N ILE A 92 -7.14 13.09 -0.07
CA ILE A 92 -7.96 14.28 -0.32
C ILE A 92 -7.22 15.27 -1.23
N GLY A 93 -5.98 15.61 -0.89
CA GLY A 93 -5.18 16.59 -1.64
C GLY A 93 -4.86 16.11 -3.06
N GLY A 94 -4.46 14.86 -3.23
CA GLY A 94 -4.13 14.28 -4.52
C GLY A 94 -5.35 14.17 -5.46
N ILE A 95 -6.49 13.70 -4.94
CA ILE A 95 -7.73 13.63 -5.72
C ILE A 95 -8.21 15.05 -6.06
N ALA A 96 -8.25 15.97 -5.09
CA ALA A 96 -8.69 17.34 -5.33
C ALA A 96 -7.84 18.05 -6.40
N LEU A 97 -6.51 17.91 -6.33
CA LEU A 97 -5.61 18.50 -7.31
C LEU A 97 -5.76 17.84 -8.69
N ALA A 98 -5.95 16.53 -8.78
CA ALA A 98 -6.23 15.85 -10.06
C ALA A 98 -7.54 16.34 -10.70
N LEU A 99 -8.59 16.56 -9.90
CA LEU A 99 -9.84 17.14 -10.38
C LEU A 99 -9.65 18.57 -10.89
N LEU A 100 -8.86 19.38 -10.20
CA LEU A 100 -8.50 20.74 -10.64
C LEU A 100 -7.72 20.71 -11.95
N PHE A 101 -6.78 19.81 -12.11
CA PHE A 101 -6.04 19.63 -13.38
C PHE A 101 -6.97 19.26 -14.53
N ASN A 102 -7.95 18.39 -14.30
CA ASN A 102 -8.92 18.01 -15.32
C ASN A 102 -9.84 19.17 -15.74
N LEU A 103 -10.14 20.10 -14.82
CA LEU A 103 -10.95 21.29 -15.11
C LEU A 103 -10.15 22.38 -15.83
N SER A 104 -8.84 22.51 -15.56
CA SER A 104 -7.99 23.57 -16.10
C SER A 104 -6.59 23.07 -16.46
N ARG A 105 -6.30 23.01 -17.75
CA ARG A 105 -4.96 22.68 -18.26
C ARG A 105 -3.86 23.66 -17.82
N TRP A 106 -4.22 24.90 -17.57
CA TRP A 106 -3.27 25.90 -17.07
C TRP A 106 -2.79 25.54 -15.67
N LEU A 107 -3.69 25.06 -14.80
CA LEU A 107 -3.32 24.58 -13.46
C LEU A 107 -2.43 23.34 -13.55
N GLU A 108 -2.75 22.42 -14.46
CA GLU A 108 -1.93 21.22 -14.69
C GLU A 108 -0.50 21.61 -15.09
N TYR A 109 -0.34 22.42 -16.15
CA TYR A 109 0.97 22.84 -16.63
C TYR A 109 1.75 23.65 -15.58
N SER A 110 1.07 24.42 -14.74
CA SER A 110 1.71 25.24 -13.72
C SER A 110 2.13 24.43 -12.48
N LEU A 111 1.30 23.48 -12.00
CA LEU A 111 1.50 22.82 -10.71
C LEU A 111 2.08 21.40 -10.80
N PHE A 112 1.87 20.71 -11.92
CA PHE A 112 2.37 19.34 -12.09
C PHE A 112 3.90 19.23 -11.92
N PRO A 113 4.74 20.16 -12.44
CA PRO A 113 6.18 20.12 -12.22
C PRO A 113 6.57 20.16 -10.74
N TYR A 114 5.85 20.94 -9.91
CA TYR A 114 6.10 21.00 -8.47
C TYR A 114 5.69 19.69 -7.76
N ALA A 115 4.62 19.05 -8.19
CA ALA A 115 4.25 17.74 -7.69
C ALA A 115 5.32 16.68 -8.00
N VAL A 116 5.93 16.75 -9.20
CA VAL A 116 7.07 15.88 -9.57
C VAL A 116 8.29 16.17 -8.71
N VAL A 117 8.64 17.45 -8.48
CA VAL A 117 9.73 17.83 -7.59
C VAL A 117 9.51 17.27 -6.18
N LEU A 118 8.29 17.38 -5.67
CA LEU A 118 7.93 16.84 -4.34
C LEU A 118 8.14 15.33 -4.27
N GLN A 119 7.80 14.58 -5.32
CA GLN A 119 7.96 13.12 -5.39
C GLN A 119 9.43 12.69 -5.40
N VAL A 120 10.28 13.39 -6.16
CA VAL A 120 11.70 12.99 -6.31
C VAL A 120 12.57 13.46 -5.16
N THR A 121 12.07 14.37 -4.32
CA THR A 121 12.82 14.87 -3.17
C THR A 121 12.89 13.80 -2.07
N PRO A 122 14.10 13.41 -1.62
CA PRO A 122 14.25 12.38 -0.60
C PRO A 122 13.64 12.79 0.73
N VAL A 123 12.58 12.11 1.17
CA VAL A 123 11.90 12.41 2.43
C VAL A 123 12.85 12.35 3.63
N ILE A 124 13.82 11.43 3.63
CA ILE A 124 14.81 11.31 4.68
C ILE A 124 15.66 12.59 4.86
N ALA A 125 15.85 13.36 3.80
CA ALA A 125 16.58 14.63 3.86
C ALA A 125 15.67 15.80 4.32
N ILE A 126 14.36 15.72 4.04
CA ILE A 126 13.39 16.75 4.42
C ILE A 126 12.96 16.60 5.89
N ALA A 127 12.87 15.36 6.39
CA ALA A 127 12.35 15.09 7.74
C ALA A 127 13.06 15.91 8.85
N PRO A 128 14.40 16.01 8.91
CA PRO A 128 15.08 16.87 9.91
C PRO A 128 14.74 18.34 9.77
N LEU A 129 14.54 18.86 8.56
CA LEU A 129 14.16 20.26 8.34
C LEU A 129 12.74 20.52 8.86
N LEU A 130 11.81 19.60 8.62
CA LEU A 130 10.43 19.73 9.12
C LEU A 130 10.40 19.73 10.65
N LEU A 131 11.26 18.93 11.29
CA LEU A 131 11.36 18.87 12.77
C LEU A 131 11.88 20.15 13.43
N ILE A 132 12.55 21.02 12.66
CA ILE A 132 12.96 22.36 13.18
C ILE A 132 11.75 23.30 13.29
N TYR A 133 10.79 23.20 12.37
CA TYR A 133 9.69 24.15 12.25
C TYR A 133 8.34 23.62 12.75
N LEU A 134 8.17 22.31 12.81
CA LEU A 134 6.92 21.64 13.15
C LEU A 134 7.07 20.78 14.42
N SER A 135 5.95 20.51 15.07
CA SER A 135 5.93 19.48 16.12
C SER A 135 6.27 18.11 15.51
N GLN A 136 6.82 17.21 16.32
CA GLN A 136 7.21 15.87 15.87
C GLN A 136 6.06 15.14 15.17
N SER A 137 4.87 15.10 15.76
CA SER A 137 3.69 14.44 15.16
C SER A 137 3.35 15.05 13.81
N THR A 138 3.31 16.38 13.71
CA THR A 138 3.02 17.08 12.45
C THR A 138 4.07 16.80 11.38
N ALA A 139 5.35 16.78 11.74
CA ALA A 139 6.43 16.48 10.79
C ALA A 139 6.30 15.06 10.23
N VAL A 140 5.95 14.06 11.07
CA VAL A 140 5.71 12.69 10.65
C VAL A 140 4.52 12.62 9.69
N VAL A 141 3.40 13.29 10.01
CA VAL A 141 2.21 13.36 9.14
C VAL A 141 2.54 14.00 7.80
N VAL A 142 3.30 15.09 7.79
CA VAL A 142 3.73 15.77 6.55
C VAL A 142 4.63 14.86 5.70
N CYS A 143 5.57 14.15 6.30
CA CYS A 143 6.40 13.18 5.57
C CYS A 143 5.56 12.04 4.98
N ALA A 144 4.62 11.48 5.74
CA ALA A 144 3.69 10.47 5.28
C ALA A 144 2.82 10.99 4.11
N PHE A 145 2.33 12.22 4.21
CA PHE A 145 1.61 12.92 3.15
C PHE A 145 2.46 13.06 1.87
N ILE A 146 3.68 13.59 1.97
CA ILE A 146 4.56 13.86 0.82
C ILE A 146 4.76 12.59 -0.03
N VAL A 147 5.06 11.46 0.62
CA VAL A 147 5.34 10.20 -0.08
C VAL A 147 4.09 9.60 -0.70
N ALA A 148 2.94 9.75 -0.05
CA ALA A 148 1.68 9.19 -0.51
C ALA A 148 0.95 10.05 -1.56
N PHE A 149 1.22 11.34 -1.60
CA PHE A 149 0.47 12.33 -2.40
C PHE A 149 0.56 12.09 -3.90
N PHE A 150 1.77 11.93 -4.42
CA PHE A 150 1.97 11.84 -5.87
C PHE A 150 1.33 10.58 -6.50
N PRO A 151 1.42 9.37 -5.93
CA PRO A 151 0.71 8.20 -6.46
C PRO A 151 -0.80 8.41 -6.55
N VAL A 152 -1.41 9.09 -5.58
CA VAL A 152 -2.85 9.42 -5.64
C VAL A 152 -3.12 10.41 -6.77
N LEU A 153 -2.36 11.51 -6.83
CA LEU A 153 -2.48 12.52 -7.88
C LEU A 153 -2.32 11.90 -9.27
N SER A 154 -1.23 11.20 -9.51
CA SER A 154 -0.87 10.64 -10.82
C SER A 154 -1.89 9.60 -11.30
N ASN A 155 -2.25 8.63 -10.43
CA ASN A 155 -3.22 7.60 -10.81
C ASN A 155 -4.63 8.21 -11.02
N THR A 156 -5.03 9.20 -10.22
CA THR A 156 -6.32 9.87 -10.41
C THR A 156 -6.34 10.64 -11.74
N THR A 157 -5.29 11.38 -12.05
CA THR A 157 -5.16 12.12 -13.34
C THR A 157 -5.20 11.14 -14.51
N LEU A 158 -4.42 10.06 -14.46
CA LEU A 158 -4.43 9.00 -15.47
C LEU A 158 -5.83 8.41 -15.67
N GLY A 159 -6.53 8.13 -14.55
CA GLY A 159 -7.90 7.62 -14.61
C GLY A 159 -8.90 8.59 -15.23
N LEU A 160 -8.81 9.89 -14.92
CA LEU A 160 -9.68 10.92 -15.52
C LEU A 160 -9.44 11.09 -17.02
N ASP A 161 -8.23 10.78 -17.50
CA ASP A 161 -7.87 10.86 -18.92
C ASP A 161 -8.08 9.53 -19.68
N SER A 162 -8.40 8.42 -18.99
CA SER A 162 -8.61 7.09 -19.59
C SER A 162 -9.95 6.93 -20.32
N VAL A 163 -10.80 7.93 -20.28
CA VAL A 163 -12.14 7.90 -20.89
C VAL A 163 -12.07 7.76 -22.40
N ASP A 164 -12.91 6.87 -22.96
CA ASP A 164 -13.08 6.71 -24.40
C ASP A 164 -13.48 8.03 -25.07
N ARG A 165 -12.75 8.38 -26.14
CA ARG A 165 -12.95 9.62 -26.92
C ARG A 165 -14.33 9.68 -27.57
N ASN A 166 -14.90 8.54 -27.96
CA ASN A 166 -16.23 8.48 -28.57
C ASN A 166 -17.31 8.82 -27.54
N LEU A 167 -17.19 8.25 -26.30
CA LEU A 167 -18.10 8.61 -25.20
C LEU A 167 -17.99 10.08 -24.82
N ALA A 168 -16.78 10.61 -24.75
CA ALA A 168 -16.58 12.04 -24.48
C ALA A 168 -17.15 12.91 -25.62
N GLY A 169 -17.07 12.45 -26.89
CA GLY A 169 -17.68 13.08 -28.04
C GLY A 169 -19.21 13.07 -27.93
N LEU A 170 -19.80 11.95 -27.52
CA LEU A 170 -21.25 11.82 -27.34
C LEU A 170 -21.77 12.82 -26.29
N PHE A 171 -21.10 12.93 -25.12
CA PHE A 171 -21.46 13.91 -24.09
C PHE A 171 -21.45 15.35 -24.63
N ARG A 172 -20.49 15.69 -25.50
CA ARG A 172 -20.42 17.01 -26.16
C ARG A 172 -21.59 17.22 -27.14
N LEU A 173 -21.95 16.21 -27.92
CA LEU A 173 -23.07 16.28 -28.86
C LEU A 173 -24.40 16.54 -28.15
N TYR A 174 -24.59 15.95 -26.95
CA TYR A 174 -25.76 16.18 -26.10
C TYR A 174 -25.66 17.46 -25.25
N GLY A 175 -24.64 18.29 -25.45
CA GLY A 175 -24.51 19.60 -24.78
C GLY A 175 -24.16 19.50 -23.30
N ALA A 176 -23.58 18.35 -22.83
CA ALA A 176 -23.20 18.19 -21.46
C ALA A 176 -22.11 19.20 -21.02
N SER A 177 -22.31 19.81 -19.86
CA SER A 177 -21.33 20.74 -19.27
C SER A 177 -20.06 20.00 -18.84
N ARG A 178 -18.97 20.75 -18.60
CA ARG A 178 -17.70 20.18 -18.10
C ARG A 178 -17.88 19.42 -16.78
N LEU A 179 -18.69 19.96 -15.87
CA LEU A 179 -18.99 19.30 -14.58
C LEU A 179 -19.82 18.04 -14.77
N GLN A 180 -20.82 18.05 -15.66
CA GLN A 180 -21.59 16.84 -15.97
C GLN A 180 -20.70 15.75 -16.58
N THR A 181 -19.84 16.11 -17.53
CA THR A 181 -18.86 15.17 -18.11
C THR A 181 -17.90 14.64 -17.05
N LEU A 182 -17.43 15.48 -16.12
CA LEU A 182 -16.57 15.04 -15.02
C LEU A 182 -17.28 14.06 -14.08
N CYS A 183 -18.48 14.43 -13.59
CA CYS A 183 -19.17 13.64 -12.57
C CYS A 183 -19.79 12.34 -13.13
N PHE A 184 -20.37 12.37 -14.33
CA PHE A 184 -21.12 11.24 -14.89
C PHE A 184 -20.31 10.33 -15.81
N LEU A 185 -19.18 10.81 -16.34
CA LEU A 185 -18.36 10.02 -17.26
C LEU A 185 -16.94 9.78 -16.71
N LYS A 186 -16.19 10.85 -16.42
CA LYS A 186 -14.78 10.74 -16.08
C LYS A 186 -14.53 10.16 -14.71
N LEU A 187 -15.27 10.62 -13.69
CA LEU A 187 -15.06 10.17 -12.31
C LEU A 187 -15.39 8.66 -12.11
N PRO A 188 -16.51 8.13 -12.66
CA PRO A 188 -16.75 6.70 -12.65
C PRO A 188 -15.67 5.89 -13.39
N ALA A 189 -15.21 6.35 -14.55
CA ALA A 189 -14.15 5.71 -15.33
C ALA A 189 -12.80 5.73 -14.58
N ALA A 190 -12.51 6.79 -13.82
CA ALA A 190 -11.29 6.95 -13.04
C ALA A 190 -11.24 6.10 -11.76
N LEU A 191 -12.38 5.60 -11.27
CA LEU A 191 -12.48 4.91 -9.98
C LEU A 191 -11.50 3.74 -9.81
N PRO A 192 -11.27 2.84 -10.79
CA PRO A 192 -10.29 1.76 -10.66
C PRO A 192 -8.85 2.28 -10.49
N PHE A 193 -8.49 3.32 -11.24
CA PHE A 193 -7.18 3.96 -11.16
C PHE A 193 -6.99 4.67 -9.82
N MET A 194 -7.99 5.42 -9.36
CA MET A 194 -7.98 6.07 -8.05
C MET A 194 -7.76 5.05 -6.91
N LEU A 195 -8.49 3.94 -6.93
CA LEU A 195 -8.34 2.88 -5.93
C LEU A 195 -6.97 2.20 -6.03
N GLY A 196 -6.43 2.05 -7.24
CA GLY A 196 -5.05 1.59 -7.45
C GLY A 196 -4.04 2.54 -6.82
N GLY A 197 -4.17 3.84 -7.08
CA GLY A 197 -3.35 4.89 -6.50
C GLY A 197 -3.42 4.93 -4.96
N LEU A 198 -4.61 4.84 -4.40
CA LEU A 198 -4.83 4.78 -2.94
C LEU A 198 -4.17 3.55 -2.31
N ARG A 199 -4.21 2.38 -2.98
CA ARG A 199 -3.54 1.17 -2.48
C ARG A 199 -2.03 1.35 -2.40
N ILE A 200 -1.41 1.96 -3.41
CA ILE A 200 0.02 2.28 -3.43
C ILE A 200 0.32 3.31 -2.33
N ALA A 201 -0.46 4.37 -2.25
CA ALA A 201 -0.29 5.46 -1.30
C ALA A 201 -0.36 5.01 0.17
N GLY A 202 -1.22 4.03 0.50
CA GLY A 202 -1.31 3.52 1.87
C GLY A 202 -0.01 2.88 2.37
N GLY A 203 0.65 2.07 1.54
CA GLY A 203 1.97 1.51 1.88
C GLY A 203 3.06 2.59 1.95
N LEU A 204 3.04 3.52 1.01
CA LEU A 204 4.02 4.62 0.96
C LEU A 204 3.86 5.60 2.12
N SER A 205 2.63 5.86 2.59
CA SER A 205 2.38 6.68 3.78
C SER A 205 3.03 6.08 5.03
N LEU A 206 2.92 4.75 5.21
CA LEU A 206 3.62 4.07 6.30
C LEU A 206 5.14 4.23 6.19
N ILE A 207 5.71 4.10 5.00
CA ILE A 207 7.16 4.30 4.77
C ILE A 207 7.55 5.74 5.13
N GLY A 208 6.78 6.74 4.69
CA GLY A 208 7.03 8.14 5.02
C GLY A 208 7.00 8.41 6.52
N ALA A 209 6.01 7.86 7.24
CA ALA A 209 5.91 7.94 8.69
C ALA A 209 7.13 7.30 9.38
N VAL A 210 7.51 6.10 8.98
CA VAL A 210 8.69 5.35 9.52
C VAL A 210 9.97 6.16 9.37
N VAL A 211 10.22 6.72 8.19
CA VAL A 211 11.43 7.52 7.92
C VAL A 211 11.48 8.74 8.82
N ALA A 212 10.35 9.44 8.98
CA ALA A 212 10.27 10.62 9.83
C ALA A 212 10.39 10.29 11.33
N GLU A 213 9.80 9.18 11.79
CA GLU A 213 9.94 8.71 13.19
C GLU A 213 11.40 8.40 13.56
N ILE A 214 12.16 7.77 12.63
CA ILE A 214 13.59 7.50 12.84
C ILE A 214 14.36 8.83 12.91
N ALA A 215 14.08 9.77 12.01
CA ALA A 215 14.75 11.07 11.99
C ALA A 215 14.42 11.93 13.24
N ALA A 216 13.20 11.80 13.76
CA ALA A 216 12.76 12.54 14.93
C ALA A 216 13.49 12.16 16.22
N GLY A 217 13.92 10.91 16.37
CA GLY A 217 14.85 10.46 17.42
C GLY A 217 14.41 10.69 18.86
N SER A 218 13.16 11.08 19.15
CA SER A 218 12.74 11.51 20.47
C SER A 218 12.04 10.40 21.26
N ALA A 219 12.52 10.21 22.50
CA ALA A 219 11.89 9.34 23.50
C ALA A 219 10.72 10.08 24.19
N GLY A 220 9.56 9.42 24.28
CA GLY A 220 8.41 9.98 25.03
C GLY A 220 7.10 9.24 24.74
N ALA A 221 6.03 9.71 25.40
CA ALA A 221 4.67 9.20 25.20
C ALA A 221 4.09 9.64 23.84
N GLY A 222 4.62 9.29 22.77
CA GLY A 222 4.26 9.66 21.38
C GLY A 222 5.25 9.13 20.38
N SER A 223 6.20 8.31 20.84
CA SER A 223 7.19 7.67 19.98
C SER A 223 6.56 6.51 19.22
N GLY A 224 6.71 6.51 17.89
CA GLY A 224 6.22 5.43 17.04
C GLY A 224 7.13 4.17 17.07
N LEU A 225 6.70 3.15 16.32
CA LEU A 225 7.43 1.87 16.23
C LEU A 225 8.81 2.00 15.62
N ALA A 226 8.99 2.88 14.61
CA ALA A 226 10.27 3.05 13.96
C ALA A 226 11.30 3.68 14.91
N TYR A 227 10.88 4.58 15.80
CA TYR A 227 11.72 5.02 16.90
C TYR A 227 12.12 3.87 17.81
N ARG A 228 11.15 2.97 18.19
CA ARG A 228 11.45 1.80 19.05
C ARG A 228 12.44 0.85 18.40
N ILE A 229 12.41 0.69 17.08
CA ILE A 229 13.40 -0.08 16.34
C ILE A 229 14.79 0.55 16.51
N ALA A 230 14.92 1.86 16.26
CA ALA A 230 16.19 2.56 16.40
C ALA A 230 16.71 2.56 17.85
N GLU A 231 15.86 2.88 18.83
CA GLU A 231 16.19 2.84 20.27
C GLU A 231 16.69 1.46 20.69
N SER A 232 15.98 0.39 20.30
CA SER A 232 16.34 -0.99 20.65
C SER A 232 17.66 -1.41 20.02
N GLY A 233 17.96 -0.94 18.81
CA GLY A 233 19.26 -1.13 18.15
C GLY A 233 20.40 -0.49 18.94
N TYR A 234 20.26 0.77 19.32
CA TYR A 234 21.27 1.48 20.14
C TYR A 234 21.47 0.86 21.52
N ARG A 235 20.43 0.28 22.10
CA ARG A 235 20.49 -0.41 23.40
C ARG A 235 20.91 -1.86 23.31
N LEU A 236 21.23 -2.39 22.12
CA LEU A 236 21.52 -3.80 21.85
C LEU A 236 20.40 -4.75 22.30
N ASN A 237 19.16 -4.25 22.40
CA ASN A 237 17.98 -5.08 22.66
C ASN A 237 17.38 -5.58 21.33
N ILE A 238 18.15 -6.43 20.68
CA ILE A 238 17.83 -6.93 19.34
C ILE A 238 16.50 -7.70 19.28
N PRO A 239 16.12 -8.53 20.31
CA PRO A 239 14.80 -9.16 20.31
C PRO A 239 13.63 -8.16 20.24
N ARG A 240 13.71 -7.01 20.96
CA ARG A 240 12.69 -5.96 20.89
C ARG A 240 12.69 -5.25 19.54
N MET A 241 13.87 -5.02 18.95
CA MET A 241 13.99 -4.44 17.61
C MET A 241 13.25 -5.29 16.57
N PHE A 242 13.46 -6.63 16.59
CA PHE A 242 12.75 -7.56 15.72
C PHE A 242 11.24 -7.64 16.02
N ALA A 243 10.85 -7.60 17.29
CA ALA A 243 9.43 -7.56 17.67
C ALA A 243 8.72 -6.30 17.12
N ALA A 244 9.35 -5.14 17.24
CA ALA A 244 8.82 -3.89 16.67
C ALA A 244 8.78 -3.92 15.12
N LEU A 245 9.81 -4.48 14.47
CA LEU A 245 9.84 -4.67 13.03
C LEU A 245 8.72 -5.61 12.55
N LEU A 246 8.47 -6.69 13.29
CA LEU A 246 7.39 -7.64 12.99
C LEU A 246 6.02 -6.95 13.08
N LEU A 247 5.77 -6.14 14.11
CA LEU A 247 4.54 -5.36 14.23
C LEU A 247 4.39 -4.35 13.10
N LEU A 248 5.46 -3.67 12.71
CA LEU A 248 5.46 -2.72 11.62
C LEU A 248 5.13 -3.39 10.27
N SER A 249 5.72 -4.57 10.04
CA SER A 249 5.44 -5.37 8.84
C SER A 249 3.99 -5.86 8.82
N ALA A 250 3.48 -6.33 9.97
CA ALA A 250 2.08 -6.72 10.11
C ALA A 250 1.13 -5.54 9.86
N ALA A 251 1.44 -4.34 10.37
CA ALA A 251 0.68 -3.13 10.10
C ALA A 251 0.63 -2.81 8.61
N GLY A 252 1.76 -2.89 7.90
CA GLY A 252 1.81 -2.70 6.44
C GLY A 252 0.94 -3.70 5.68
N ILE A 253 0.99 -4.99 6.06
CA ILE A 253 0.14 -6.03 5.46
C ILE A 253 -1.34 -5.75 5.72
N VAL A 254 -1.71 -5.33 6.92
CA VAL A 254 -3.10 -4.99 7.28
C VAL A 254 -3.58 -3.78 6.47
N ILE A 255 -2.80 -2.71 6.39
CA ILE A 255 -3.13 -1.52 5.59
C ILE A 255 -3.34 -1.92 4.12
N TYR A 256 -2.42 -2.67 3.53
CA TYR A 256 -2.55 -3.15 2.16
C TYR A 256 -3.79 -4.03 1.97
N GLY A 257 -4.05 -4.96 2.90
CA GLY A 257 -5.20 -5.86 2.86
C GLY A 257 -6.54 -5.10 2.95
N LEU A 258 -6.63 -4.12 3.85
CA LEU A 258 -7.83 -3.28 4.00
C LEU A 258 -8.10 -2.47 2.71
N LEU A 259 -7.06 -1.85 2.13
CA LEU A 259 -7.21 -1.08 0.89
C LEU A 259 -7.51 -1.98 -0.31
N ALA A 260 -6.93 -3.19 -0.37
CA ALA A 260 -7.25 -4.17 -1.39
C ALA A 260 -8.70 -4.66 -1.28
N LEU A 261 -9.17 -4.93 -0.06
CA LEU A 261 -10.54 -5.32 0.21
C LEU A 261 -11.53 -4.21 -0.16
N THR A 262 -11.24 -2.97 0.23
CA THR A 262 -12.06 -1.80 -0.12
C THR A 262 -12.16 -1.64 -1.63
N SER A 263 -11.04 -1.75 -2.34
CA SER A 263 -11.00 -1.71 -3.80
C SER A 263 -11.83 -2.83 -4.42
N HIS A 264 -11.69 -4.07 -3.93
CA HIS A 264 -12.47 -5.20 -4.42
C HIS A 264 -13.98 -5.02 -4.19
N LEU A 265 -14.39 -4.58 -3.01
CA LEU A 265 -15.81 -4.37 -2.67
C LEU A 265 -16.45 -3.26 -3.52
N LEU A 266 -15.73 -2.18 -3.81
CA LEU A 266 -16.23 -1.08 -4.62
C LEU A 266 -16.29 -1.44 -6.11
N LEU A 267 -15.32 -2.20 -6.62
CA LEU A 267 -15.24 -2.53 -8.05
C LEU A 267 -16.06 -3.75 -8.46
N ARG A 268 -16.36 -4.68 -7.55
CA ARG A 268 -16.98 -5.98 -7.90
C ARG A 268 -18.35 -5.88 -8.57
N ARG A 269 -19.03 -4.74 -8.48
CA ARG A 269 -20.36 -4.51 -9.07
C ARG A 269 -20.34 -3.62 -10.32
N TRP A 270 -19.17 -3.06 -10.67
CA TRP A 270 -19.14 -1.92 -11.61
C TRP A 270 -18.09 -2.02 -12.71
N HIS A 271 -17.18 -2.99 -12.70
CA HIS A 271 -16.09 -3.00 -13.65
C HIS A 271 -15.72 -4.38 -14.15
N GLU A 272 -15.58 -4.51 -15.49
CA GLU A 272 -15.19 -5.74 -16.20
C GLU A 272 -13.83 -6.30 -15.73
N SER A 273 -12.92 -5.45 -15.24
CA SER A 273 -11.64 -5.87 -14.66
C SER A 273 -11.76 -6.69 -13.37
N ALA A 274 -12.93 -6.72 -12.72
CA ALA A 274 -13.22 -7.59 -11.59
C ALA A 274 -13.71 -8.99 -12.04
N ILE A 275 -14.22 -9.12 -13.26
CA ILE A 275 -14.80 -10.34 -13.82
C ILE A 275 -13.72 -11.25 -14.44
N GLY A 276 -12.56 -10.71 -14.83
CA GLY A 276 -11.51 -11.41 -15.58
C GLY A 276 -10.60 -12.36 -14.78
N LYS A 277 -10.97 -12.79 -13.56
CA LYS A 277 -10.16 -13.73 -12.75
C LYS A 277 -10.77 -15.13 -12.57
N GLU A 278 -11.80 -15.46 -13.31
CA GLU A 278 -12.44 -16.78 -13.27
C GLU A 278 -12.22 -17.60 -14.57
N SER A 279 -11.06 -17.50 -15.20
CA SER A 279 -10.68 -18.40 -16.29
C SER A 279 -9.30 -18.99 -16.05
#